data_6dcede8c5fa9713010ba65c2690f47f4
#
_entry.id   6dcede8c5fa9713010ba65c2690f47f4
#
_cell.length_a   1.000
_cell.length_b   1.000
_cell.length_c   1.000
_cell.angle_alpha   90.00
_cell.angle_beta   90.00
_cell.angle_gamma   90.00
#
_symmetry.space_group_name_H-M   'P 1'
#
loop_
_entity.id
_entity.type
_entity.pdbx_description
1 polymer ?
#
loop_
_entity_poly.entity_id
_entity_poly.type
_entity_poly.pdbx_seq_one_letter_code
_entity_poly.pdbx_strand_id
1 'polypeptide(L)'
;MLVKTYCAAVNGLDVTTVTVEVSVSRGVLYHLSGLADTAVKESRDRIVAALQNNGIKFPVADITVNMAPADLRKEGSSYDLPLAIGILAAIGKVKPDMLSEYMIVGELGLDGMIQPVKGALPISIRARKEKFKGLIVPKQNEREAAVVNNLDVYGMESIMDVVNFLNGEGDYKPTIVDTRREFYEHQSHFELDFADVRGQENVKRAMEVAAAGGHNMIMIGPPGSGKSMMAKRLPSILPPLSLAESLETTQVHSVAGKLGKNMSLISQRPFRSPHHTISQVALVGGGMNPQPGEISLAHNGVLFADELPEFNKSTLEMLRQPLEDRKITISRAKYTIEYPCSFMFVASMNPCPCGYYNDPTHHCVCTPGQIQRYMNKISGPLLDRIDIQIEITPVPFKDISRAAPGESSDVIRERVIKAHHIQEERFRECKGVHCNAQMSERMIHQYAEPGEDGIEMLRMAMERLNLSARAYNRILKVARTIADLEASERVLPQHLAEAISYRNLDRSDWAERGGA
;
A
#
# COMPACT_ATOMS: atom_id res chain seq x y z
N MET A 1 19.64 34.56 -23.91
CA MET A 1 20.26 33.22 -23.95
C MET A 1 19.15 32.21 -23.69
N LEU A 2 19.08 31.10 -24.43
CA LEU A 2 18.12 30.02 -24.16
C LEU A 2 18.82 28.94 -23.33
N VAL A 3 18.20 28.57 -22.21
CA VAL A 3 18.70 27.52 -21.29
C VAL A 3 17.61 26.47 -21.09
N LYS A 4 18.00 25.22 -20.88
CA LYS A 4 17.11 24.11 -20.57
C LYS A 4 17.49 23.50 -19.23
N THR A 5 16.48 23.27 -18.38
CA THR A 5 16.57 22.44 -17.19
C THR A 5 15.56 21.31 -17.28
N TYR A 6 15.78 20.23 -16.57
CA TYR A 6 14.94 19.03 -16.62
C TYR A 6 14.35 18.77 -15.24
N CYS A 7 13.05 18.52 -15.22
CA CYS A 7 12.31 18.14 -14.01
C CYS A 7 11.30 17.04 -14.32
N ALA A 8 10.42 16.73 -13.40
CA ALA A 8 9.49 15.62 -13.53
C ALA A 8 8.07 16.01 -13.16
N ALA A 9 7.10 15.51 -13.91
CA ALA A 9 5.69 15.52 -13.56
C ALA A 9 5.28 14.10 -13.11
N VAL A 10 4.74 14.00 -11.90
CA VAL A 10 4.23 12.73 -11.31
C VAL A 10 2.74 12.65 -11.57
N ASN A 11 2.31 11.57 -12.23
CA ASN A 11 0.91 11.29 -12.51
C ASN A 11 0.57 9.85 -12.09
N GLY A 12 0.03 9.67 -10.90
CA GLY A 12 -0.05 8.36 -10.28
C GLY A 12 1.35 7.81 -9.97
N LEU A 13 1.66 6.61 -10.42
CA LEU A 13 3.00 6.02 -10.33
C LEU A 13 3.87 6.34 -11.55
N ASP A 14 3.26 6.85 -12.62
CA ASP A 14 3.98 7.23 -13.83
C ASP A 14 4.63 8.60 -13.68
N VAL A 15 5.83 8.71 -14.23
CA VAL A 15 6.59 9.96 -14.25
C VAL A 15 6.96 10.33 -15.67
N THR A 16 6.66 11.57 -16.04
CA THR A 16 7.03 12.14 -17.32
C THR A 16 8.07 13.25 -17.12
N THR A 17 9.14 13.20 -17.87
CA THR A 17 10.16 14.26 -17.87
C THR A 17 9.61 15.53 -18.45
N VAL A 18 9.81 16.63 -17.74
CA VAL A 18 9.42 17.98 -18.17
C VAL A 18 10.69 18.77 -18.47
N THR A 19 10.78 19.29 -19.69
CA THR A 19 11.83 20.23 -20.07
C THR A 19 11.36 21.65 -19.81
N VAL A 20 12.10 22.37 -18.98
CA VAL A 20 11.87 23.80 -18.70
C VAL A 20 12.84 24.60 -19.55
N GLU A 21 12.33 25.32 -20.53
CA GLU A 21 13.09 26.19 -21.40
C GLU A 21 12.95 27.62 -20.93
N VAL A 22 14.05 28.29 -20.64
CA VAL A 22 14.07 29.66 -20.14
C VAL A 22 14.84 30.55 -21.13
N SER A 23 14.20 31.59 -21.62
CA SER A 23 14.82 32.60 -22.46
C SER A 23 14.72 33.98 -21.82
N VAL A 24 15.82 34.70 -21.77
CA VAL A 24 15.90 36.07 -21.20
C VAL A 24 16.29 37.04 -22.27
N SER A 25 15.50 38.13 -22.42
CA SER A 25 15.70 39.21 -23.36
C SER A 25 15.46 40.60 -22.71
N ARG A 26 15.61 41.68 -23.45
CA ARG A 26 15.39 43.04 -22.93
C ARG A 26 13.89 43.29 -22.72
N GLY A 27 13.51 43.77 -21.54
CA GLY A 27 12.13 44.06 -21.18
C GLY A 27 11.85 43.94 -19.70
N VAL A 28 10.57 43.71 -19.31
CA VAL A 28 10.12 43.63 -17.91
C VAL A 28 9.01 42.58 -17.71
N LEU A 29 8.70 41.80 -18.74
CA LEU A 29 7.58 40.86 -18.73
C LEU A 29 8.02 39.45 -18.27
N TYR A 30 7.10 38.72 -17.66
CA TYR A 30 7.27 37.33 -17.32
C TYR A 30 6.15 36.50 -17.98
N HIS A 31 6.53 35.64 -18.90
CA HIS A 31 5.62 34.73 -19.61
C HIS A 31 5.90 33.28 -19.25
N LEU A 32 4.86 32.56 -18.84
CA LEU A 32 4.92 31.14 -18.55
C LEU A 32 3.91 30.38 -19.40
N SER A 33 4.38 29.39 -20.15
CA SER A 33 3.59 28.53 -21.03
C SER A 33 3.78 27.06 -20.71
N GLY A 34 2.87 26.15 -21.16
CA GLY A 34 2.98 24.71 -21.00
C GLY A 34 1.99 24.12 -20.01
N LEU A 35 0.73 24.57 -19.99
CA LEU A 35 -0.35 24.06 -19.11
C LEU A 35 -0.02 24.07 -17.62
N ALA A 36 0.64 25.12 -17.14
CA ALA A 36 0.91 25.35 -15.73
C ALA A 36 -0.37 25.60 -14.93
N ASP A 37 -0.52 24.98 -13.78
CA ASP A 37 -1.60 25.27 -12.83
C ASP A 37 -1.36 26.57 -12.06
N THR A 38 -2.25 26.91 -11.12
CA THR A 38 -2.12 28.12 -10.30
C THR A 38 -0.86 28.08 -9.44
N ALA A 39 -0.52 26.93 -8.84
CA ALA A 39 0.65 26.81 -7.97
C ALA A 39 1.96 27.01 -8.74
N VAL A 40 2.05 26.50 -9.99
CA VAL A 40 3.19 26.73 -10.87
C VAL A 40 3.26 28.20 -11.33
N LYS A 41 2.12 28.87 -11.55
CA LYS A 41 2.09 30.29 -11.91
C LYS A 41 2.56 31.20 -10.76
N GLU A 42 2.24 30.83 -9.53
CA GLU A 42 2.68 31.50 -8.29
C GLU A 42 4.17 31.27 -7.99
N SER A 43 4.83 30.33 -8.65
CA SER A 43 6.27 30.05 -8.46
C SER A 43 7.15 31.28 -8.62
N ARG A 44 6.76 32.20 -9.53
CA ARG A 44 7.49 33.47 -9.74
C ARG A 44 7.66 34.23 -8.43
N ASP A 45 6.61 34.38 -7.65
CA ASP A 45 6.65 35.19 -6.42
C ASP A 45 7.52 34.51 -5.35
N ARG A 46 7.46 33.17 -5.25
CA ARG A 46 8.35 32.39 -4.37
C ARG A 46 9.80 32.50 -4.81
N ILE A 47 10.08 32.36 -6.11
CA ILE A 47 11.44 32.48 -6.67
C ILE A 47 12.01 33.87 -6.43
N VAL A 48 11.22 34.94 -6.68
CA VAL A 48 11.66 36.32 -6.45
C VAL A 48 12.05 36.52 -4.99
N ALA A 49 11.21 36.10 -4.05
CA ALA A 49 11.48 36.22 -2.61
C ALA A 49 12.71 35.40 -2.18
N ALA A 50 12.78 34.14 -2.61
CA ALA A 50 13.90 33.25 -2.31
C ALA A 50 15.24 33.82 -2.79
N LEU A 51 15.31 34.34 -4.01
CA LEU A 51 16.51 34.95 -4.56
C LEU A 51 16.90 36.25 -3.82
N GLN A 52 15.93 37.12 -3.54
CA GLN A 52 16.19 38.38 -2.81
C GLN A 52 16.71 38.11 -1.41
N ASN A 53 16.14 37.18 -0.68
CA ASN A 53 16.57 36.82 0.66
C ASN A 53 17.98 36.18 0.71
N ASN A 54 18.43 35.64 -0.44
CA ASN A 54 19.79 35.10 -0.61
C ASN A 54 20.74 36.09 -1.35
N GLY A 55 20.42 37.38 -1.39
CA GLY A 55 21.27 38.43 -1.94
C GLY A 55 21.36 38.46 -3.48
N ILE A 56 20.52 37.70 -4.18
CA ILE A 56 20.46 37.66 -5.63
C ILE A 56 19.29 38.53 -6.11
N LYS A 57 19.56 39.60 -6.86
CA LYS A 57 18.51 40.40 -7.46
C LYS A 57 17.85 39.67 -8.61
N PHE A 58 16.52 39.58 -8.57
CA PHE A 58 15.75 39.05 -9.69
C PHE A 58 15.96 39.94 -10.92
N PRO A 59 16.18 39.39 -12.12
CA PRO A 59 16.51 40.20 -13.30
C PRO A 59 15.34 41.08 -13.76
N VAL A 60 15.62 42.31 -14.07
CA VAL A 60 14.70 43.21 -14.78
C VAL A 60 14.85 42.94 -16.28
N ALA A 61 14.11 42.00 -16.78
CA ALA A 61 14.22 41.50 -18.15
C ALA A 61 12.89 40.84 -18.59
N ASP A 62 12.70 40.64 -19.88
CA ASP A 62 11.66 39.77 -20.41
C ASP A 62 12.11 38.33 -20.22
N ILE A 63 11.37 37.60 -19.39
CA ILE A 63 11.62 36.18 -19.11
C ILE A 63 10.48 35.37 -19.73
N THR A 64 10.82 34.54 -20.71
CA THR A 64 9.88 33.60 -21.30
C THR A 64 10.25 32.19 -20.85
N VAL A 65 9.31 31.54 -20.21
CA VAL A 65 9.42 30.15 -19.77
C VAL A 65 8.45 29.28 -20.54
N ASN A 66 8.94 28.16 -21.07
CA ASN A 66 8.13 27.12 -21.68
C ASN A 66 8.38 25.80 -21.02
N MET A 67 7.30 25.11 -20.60
CA MET A 67 7.36 23.79 -19.95
C MET A 67 6.82 22.72 -20.90
N ALA A 68 7.70 21.95 -21.52
CA ALA A 68 7.36 20.90 -22.46
C ALA A 68 7.31 19.51 -21.79
N PRO A 69 6.41 18.58 -22.21
CA PRO A 69 5.44 18.70 -23.29
C PRO A 69 4.23 19.56 -22.94
N ALA A 70 3.64 20.24 -23.94
CA ALA A 70 2.56 21.21 -23.73
C ALA A 70 1.19 20.57 -23.45
N ASP A 71 1.00 19.30 -23.76
CA ASP A 71 -0.22 18.52 -23.53
C ASP A 71 -0.32 17.97 -22.10
N LEU A 72 0.79 17.92 -21.37
CA LEU A 72 0.86 17.50 -19.98
C LEU A 72 0.65 18.68 -19.05
N ARG A 73 -0.32 18.58 -18.14
CA ARG A 73 -0.54 19.58 -17.10
C ARG A 73 0.53 19.46 -16.00
N LYS A 74 1.16 20.59 -15.66
CA LYS A 74 2.14 20.70 -14.57
C LYS A 74 1.42 21.23 -13.34
N GLU A 75 1.45 20.47 -12.27
CA GLU A 75 0.72 20.75 -11.04
C GLU A 75 1.66 20.74 -9.84
N GLY A 76 1.40 21.65 -8.91
CA GLY A 76 2.15 21.77 -7.65
C GLY A 76 3.42 22.62 -7.74
N SER A 77 4.13 22.67 -6.62
CA SER A 77 5.26 23.57 -6.39
C SER A 77 6.65 22.97 -6.64
N SER A 78 6.71 21.69 -7.01
CA SER A 78 8.00 20.97 -7.24
C SER A 78 8.84 21.51 -8.41
N TYR A 79 8.27 22.42 -9.18
CA TYR A 79 8.91 23.09 -10.33
C TYR A 79 9.64 24.37 -9.95
N ASP A 80 9.49 24.88 -8.72
CA ASP A 80 10.09 26.16 -8.31
C ASP A 80 11.61 26.14 -8.48
N LEU A 81 12.26 25.09 -8.00
CA LEU A 81 13.71 24.95 -8.06
C LEU A 81 14.25 24.88 -9.51
N PRO A 82 13.75 24.00 -10.40
CA PRO A 82 14.23 23.96 -11.79
C PRO A 82 13.93 25.26 -12.57
N LEU A 83 12.82 25.95 -12.26
CA LEU A 83 12.52 27.26 -12.82
C LEU A 83 13.53 28.31 -12.36
N ALA A 84 13.82 28.38 -11.06
CA ALA A 84 14.79 29.31 -10.50
C ALA A 84 16.20 29.08 -11.07
N ILE A 85 16.65 27.83 -11.13
CA ILE A 85 17.96 27.47 -11.70
C ILE A 85 18.03 27.83 -13.19
N GLY A 86 16.95 27.57 -13.95
CA GLY A 86 16.86 27.97 -15.36
C GLY A 86 16.99 29.49 -15.57
N ILE A 87 16.33 30.29 -14.73
CA ILE A 87 16.44 31.76 -14.75
C ILE A 87 17.87 32.20 -14.40
N LEU A 88 18.45 31.65 -13.32
CA LEU A 88 19.81 31.97 -12.89
C LEU A 88 20.86 31.60 -13.95
N ALA A 89 20.68 30.49 -14.64
CA ALA A 89 21.57 30.11 -15.74
C ALA A 89 21.39 31.02 -16.96
N ALA A 90 20.16 31.43 -17.30
CA ALA A 90 19.91 32.34 -18.42
C ALA A 90 20.50 33.72 -18.23
N ILE A 91 20.71 34.17 -16.97
CA ILE A 91 21.39 35.42 -16.62
C ILE A 91 22.90 35.25 -16.28
N GLY A 92 23.44 34.04 -16.45
CA GLY A 92 24.86 33.75 -16.26
C GLY A 92 25.33 33.63 -14.81
N LYS A 93 24.42 33.40 -13.85
CA LYS A 93 24.74 33.15 -12.44
C LYS A 93 25.00 31.66 -12.15
N VAL A 94 24.52 30.79 -13.02
CA VAL A 94 24.77 29.34 -13.00
C VAL A 94 25.36 28.95 -14.35
N LYS A 95 26.37 28.08 -14.34
CA LYS A 95 26.98 27.52 -15.54
C LYS A 95 26.01 26.54 -16.20
N PRO A 96 25.74 26.66 -17.52
CA PRO A 96 24.76 25.78 -18.18
C PRO A 96 25.27 24.37 -18.48
N ASP A 97 26.59 24.14 -18.38
CA ASP A 97 27.28 22.93 -18.88
C ASP A 97 26.75 21.65 -18.26
N MET A 98 26.45 21.68 -16.95
CA MET A 98 25.95 20.52 -16.20
C MET A 98 24.43 20.35 -16.23
N LEU A 99 23.66 21.34 -16.68
CA LEU A 99 22.19 21.31 -16.57
C LEU A 99 21.53 20.17 -17.35
N SER A 100 22.16 19.71 -18.44
CA SER A 100 21.65 18.58 -19.24
C SER A 100 21.92 17.21 -18.60
N GLU A 101 22.82 17.14 -17.61
CA GLU A 101 23.20 15.90 -16.94
C GLU A 101 22.30 15.58 -15.73
N TYR A 102 21.62 16.60 -15.18
CA TYR A 102 20.88 16.47 -13.94
C TYR A 102 19.38 16.76 -14.13
N MET A 103 18.56 15.90 -13.52
CA MET A 103 17.16 16.20 -13.27
C MET A 103 17.05 16.94 -11.94
N ILE A 104 16.21 17.99 -11.86
CA ILE A 104 16.11 18.88 -10.70
C ILE A 104 14.67 18.95 -10.25
N VAL A 105 14.40 18.71 -8.97
CA VAL A 105 13.06 18.84 -8.38
C VAL A 105 13.13 19.45 -6.99
N GLY A 106 12.20 20.33 -6.66
CA GLY A 106 12.12 20.93 -5.33
C GLY A 106 11.15 22.12 -5.30
N GLU A 107 10.48 22.28 -4.18
CA GLU A 107 9.69 23.46 -3.87
C GLU A 107 10.57 24.46 -3.12
N LEU A 108 10.41 25.77 -3.38
CA LEU A 108 11.19 26.80 -2.70
C LEU A 108 10.37 27.48 -1.61
N GLY A 109 10.94 27.52 -0.39
CA GLY A 109 10.54 28.46 0.64
C GLY A 109 10.95 29.89 0.29
N LEU A 110 10.30 30.89 0.87
CA LEU A 110 10.63 32.30 0.65
C LEU A 110 12.05 32.66 1.14
N ASP A 111 12.60 31.87 2.05
CA ASP A 111 13.97 31.96 2.56
C ASP A 111 15.02 31.30 1.63
N GLY A 112 14.57 30.61 0.59
CA GLY A 112 15.40 29.86 -0.33
C GLY A 112 15.74 28.43 0.11
N MET A 113 15.14 27.96 1.22
CA MET A 113 15.23 26.55 1.62
C MET A 113 14.38 25.69 0.71
N ILE A 114 14.86 24.47 0.42
CA ILE A 114 14.18 23.55 -0.47
C ILE A 114 13.27 22.63 0.36
N GLN A 115 11.98 22.65 0.06
CA GLN A 115 10.97 21.88 0.73
C GLN A 115 10.79 20.48 0.09
N PRO A 116 10.38 19.46 0.87
CA PRO A 116 10.22 18.09 0.39
C PRO A 116 9.15 17.98 -0.71
N VAL A 117 9.40 17.06 -1.64
CA VAL A 117 8.47 16.74 -2.74
C VAL A 117 7.90 15.33 -2.58
N LYS A 118 6.75 15.08 -3.20
CA LYS A 118 6.16 13.74 -3.28
C LYS A 118 6.65 13.02 -4.52
N GLY A 119 6.80 11.69 -4.42
CA GLY A 119 7.16 10.87 -5.57
C GLY A 119 8.64 10.91 -5.94
N ALA A 120 9.54 11.15 -4.99
CA ALA A 120 10.98 11.21 -5.26
C ALA A 120 11.52 9.86 -5.78
N LEU A 121 11.03 8.72 -5.29
CA LEU A 121 11.42 7.40 -5.79
C LEU A 121 11.00 7.16 -7.25
N PRO A 122 9.74 7.31 -7.67
CA PRO A 122 9.38 7.19 -9.08
C PRO A 122 10.10 8.21 -9.98
N ILE A 123 10.40 9.42 -9.48
CA ILE A 123 11.23 10.41 -10.21
C ILE A 123 12.65 9.86 -10.44
N SER A 124 13.27 9.28 -9.42
CA SER A 124 14.60 8.66 -9.53
C SER A 124 14.63 7.50 -10.53
N ILE A 125 13.60 6.65 -10.51
CA ILE A 125 13.46 5.55 -11.47
C ILE A 125 13.38 6.11 -12.90
N ARG A 126 12.66 7.20 -13.11
CA ARG A 126 12.54 7.87 -14.42
C ARG A 126 13.87 8.49 -14.85
N ALA A 127 14.55 9.22 -13.96
CA ALA A 127 15.84 9.84 -14.24
C ALA A 127 16.89 8.80 -14.68
N ARG A 128 16.96 7.65 -13.98
CA ARG A 128 17.84 6.54 -14.38
C ARG A 128 17.47 5.96 -15.74
N LYS A 129 16.17 5.75 -16.00
CA LYS A 129 15.67 5.21 -17.28
C LYS A 129 16.06 6.09 -18.46
N GLU A 130 16.06 7.40 -18.28
CA GLU A 130 16.46 8.39 -19.28
C GLU A 130 17.96 8.69 -19.29
N LYS A 131 18.74 7.97 -18.46
CA LYS A 131 20.21 8.06 -18.41
C LYS A 131 20.75 9.40 -17.97
N PHE A 132 20.02 10.14 -17.13
CA PHE A 132 20.61 11.25 -16.41
C PHE A 132 21.76 10.76 -15.54
N LYS A 133 22.81 11.58 -15.43
CA LYS A 133 23.95 11.32 -14.54
C LYS A 133 23.52 11.36 -13.08
N GLY A 134 22.65 12.33 -12.75
CA GLY A 134 22.18 12.46 -11.37
C GLY A 134 20.84 13.18 -11.26
N LEU A 135 20.39 13.22 -10.00
CA LEU A 135 19.14 13.84 -9.58
C LEU A 135 19.42 14.76 -8.39
N ILE A 136 18.97 16.00 -8.49
CA ILE A 136 18.98 16.98 -7.40
C ILE A 136 17.62 17.02 -6.77
N VAL A 137 17.56 16.72 -5.47
CA VAL A 137 16.32 16.63 -4.67
C VAL A 137 16.45 17.39 -3.36
N PRO A 138 15.34 17.70 -2.68
CA PRO A 138 15.39 18.20 -1.32
C PRO A 138 16.10 17.21 -0.38
N LYS A 139 16.84 17.71 0.60
CA LYS A 139 17.60 16.91 1.57
C LYS A 139 16.77 15.82 2.25
N GLN A 140 15.49 16.10 2.52
CA GLN A 140 14.58 15.16 3.17
C GLN A 140 14.17 13.99 2.26
N ASN A 141 14.32 14.12 0.93
CA ASN A 141 14.01 13.07 -0.05
C ASN A 141 15.25 12.29 -0.52
N GLU A 142 16.46 12.66 -0.09
CA GLU A 142 17.70 12.08 -0.62
C GLU A 142 17.80 10.57 -0.45
N ARG A 143 17.40 10.04 0.72
CA ARG A 143 17.51 8.61 1.01
C ARG A 143 16.50 7.80 0.21
N GLU A 144 15.26 8.31 0.08
CA GLU A 144 14.21 7.74 -0.78
C GLU A 144 14.66 7.70 -2.24
N ALA A 145 15.22 8.79 -2.74
CA ALA A 145 15.69 8.90 -4.12
C ALA A 145 16.92 8.03 -4.40
N ALA A 146 17.84 7.90 -3.44
CA ALA A 146 19.09 7.16 -3.56
C ALA A 146 18.93 5.62 -3.51
N VAL A 147 17.71 5.09 -3.34
CA VAL A 147 17.41 3.66 -3.48
C VAL A 147 17.75 3.14 -4.89
N VAL A 148 17.71 4.00 -5.89
CA VAL A 148 17.89 3.65 -7.29
C VAL A 148 19.38 3.57 -7.63
N ASN A 149 19.87 2.37 -7.91
CA ASN A 149 21.27 2.15 -8.31
C ASN A 149 21.62 2.82 -9.66
N ASN A 150 22.86 3.18 -9.84
CA ASN A 150 23.40 3.83 -11.04
C ASN A 150 22.75 5.20 -11.36
N LEU A 151 22.48 5.98 -10.34
CA LEU A 151 22.04 7.36 -10.41
C LEU A 151 22.66 8.10 -9.21
N ASP A 152 23.41 9.17 -9.46
CA ASP A 152 23.97 10.00 -8.41
C ASP A 152 22.86 10.92 -7.85
N VAL A 153 22.54 10.78 -6.57
CA VAL A 153 21.50 11.59 -5.92
C VAL A 153 22.14 12.60 -4.99
N TYR A 154 21.80 13.88 -5.18
CA TYR A 154 22.27 14.98 -4.37
C TYR A 154 21.12 15.60 -3.59
N GLY A 155 21.13 15.42 -2.26
CA GLY A 155 20.19 16.04 -1.34
C GLY A 155 20.65 17.46 -0.99
N MET A 156 19.88 18.47 -1.38
CA MET A 156 20.21 19.89 -1.19
C MET A 156 19.26 20.53 -0.17
N GLU A 157 19.77 21.40 0.68
CA GLU A 157 18.98 22.10 1.69
C GLU A 157 18.46 23.45 1.18
N SER A 158 19.26 24.15 0.37
CA SER A 158 18.96 25.50 -0.13
C SER A 158 19.22 25.65 -1.61
N ILE A 159 18.61 26.68 -2.22
CA ILE A 159 18.87 27.06 -3.61
C ILE A 159 20.36 27.40 -3.82
N MET A 160 21.03 27.95 -2.81
CA MET A 160 22.45 28.32 -2.90
C MET A 160 23.35 27.09 -2.98
N ASP A 161 22.99 25.99 -2.31
CA ASP A 161 23.72 24.71 -2.44
C ASP A 161 23.66 24.21 -3.89
N VAL A 162 22.50 24.31 -4.53
CA VAL A 162 22.34 23.90 -5.94
C VAL A 162 23.13 24.82 -6.87
N VAL A 163 23.16 26.13 -6.63
CA VAL A 163 23.95 27.10 -7.40
C VAL A 163 25.44 26.79 -7.29
N ASN A 164 25.93 26.58 -6.07
CA ASN A 164 27.34 26.27 -5.81
C ASN A 164 27.74 24.93 -6.45
N PHE A 165 26.91 23.91 -6.30
CA PHE A 165 27.14 22.60 -6.92
C PHE A 165 27.26 22.70 -8.45
N LEU A 166 26.30 23.36 -9.11
CA LEU A 166 26.28 23.51 -10.57
C LEU A 166 27.42 24.40 -11.09
N ASN A 167 27.95 25.30 -10.27
CA ASN A 167 29.12 26.10 -10.59
C ASN A 167 30.46 25.36 -10.33
N GLY A 168 30.40 24.15 -9.74
CA GLY A 168 31.58 23.39 -9.34
C GLY A 168 32.26 23.94 -8.09
N GLU A 169 31.49 24.62 -7.24
CA GLU A 169 31.92 25.17 -5.95
C GLU A 169 31.42 24.28 -4.82
N GLY A 170 32.25 24.07 -3.78
CA GLY A 170 31.92 23.21 -2.64
C GLY A 170 32.26 21.71 -2.85
N ASP A 171 32.17 20.92 -1.78
CA ASP A 171 32.39 19.46 -1.78
C ASP A 171 31.03 18.75 -1.57
N TYR A 172 30.25 18.63 -2.63
CA TYR A 172 28.97 17.91 -2.61
C TYR A 172 29.18 16.46 -3.06
N LYS A 173 28.76 15.51 -2.21
CA LYS A 173 28.87 14.07 -2.49
C LYS A 173 27.50 13.47 -2.72
N PRO A 174 27.39 12.50 -3.64
CA PRO A 174 26.13 11.79 -3.83
C PRO A 174 25.78 10.99 -2.58
N THR A 175 24.51 10.93 -2.26
CA THR A 175 23.96 10.14 -1.15
C THR A 175 24.02 8.67 -1.51
N ILE A 176 24.68 7.88 -0.67
CA ILE A 176 24.81 6.44 -0.84
C ILE A 176 23.91 5.75 0.17
N VAL A 177 23.06 4.85 -0.30
CA VAL A 177 22.20 4.00 0.54
C VAL A 177 22.51 2.55 0.21
N ASP A 178 22.92 1.78 1.22
CA ASP A 178 23.00 0.32 1.10
C ASP A 178 21.59 -0.27 1.23
N THR A 179 20.85 -0.17 0.12
CA THR A 179 19.45 -0.59 0.02
C THR A 179 19.24 -2.05 0.46
N ARG A 180 20.18 -2.95 0.13
CA ARG A 180 20.05 -4.36 0.51
C ARG A 180 20.20 -4.55 2.00
N ARG A 181 21.24 -3.96 2.57
CA ARG A 181 21.53 -4.07 4.00
C ARG A 181 20.37 -3.50 4.84
N GLU A 182 19.94 -2.28 4.55
CA GLU A 182 18.82 -1.64 5.26
C GLU A 182 17.52 -2.44 5.14
N PHE A 183 17.24 -2.98 3.95
CA PHE A 183 16.06 -3.79 3.71
C PHE A 183 16.04 -5.05 4.58
N TYR A 184 17.11 -5.81 4.65
CA TYR A 184 17.16 -7.05 5.42
C TYR A 184 17.26 -6.82 6.93
N GLU A 185 17.95 -5.77 7.40
CA GLU A 185 18.08 -5.46 8.83
C GLU A 185 16.72 -5.11 9.47
N HIS A 186 15.82 -4.43 8.74
CA HIS A 186 14.52 -4.00 9.27
C HIS A 186 13.36 -4.98 9.00
N GLN A 187 13.59 -6.04 8.23
CA GLN A 187 12.53 -6.93 7.76
C GLN A 187 11.94 -7.84 8.86
N SER A 188 12.72 -8.17 9.87
CA SER A 188 12.35 -9.13 10.92
C SER A 188 12.10 -8.50 12.30
N HIS A 189 12.12 -7.18 12.42
CA HIS A 189 11.95 -6.51 13.71
C HIS A 189 10.50 -6.05 13.90
N PHE A 190 9.71 -6.80 14.67
CA PHE A 190 8.32 -6.48 14.99
C PHE A 190 8.16 -6.11 16.46
N GLU A 191 7.36 -5.07 16.74
CA GLU A 191 7.05 -4.64 18.12
C GLU A 191 6.02 -5.55 18.80
N LEU A 192 5.19 -6.26 18.01
CA LEU A 192 4.10 -7.09 18.50
C LEU A 192 4.38 -8.55 18.17
N ASP A 193 4.19 -9.45 19.17
CA ASP A 193 4.44 -10.87 19.05
C ASP A 193 3.18 -11.70 19.39
N PHE A 194 2.97 -12.84 18.70
CA PHE A 194 1.91 -13.79 19.02
C PHE A 194 2.14 -14.51 20.35
N ALA A 195 3.36 -14.54 20.88
CA ALA A 195 3.64 -15.05 22.22
C ALA A 195 2.87 -14.33 23.33
N ASP A 196 2.53 -13.05 23.14
CA ASP A 196 1.70 -12.28 24.07
C ASP A 196 0.24 -12.75 24.11
N VAL A 197 -0.21 -13.47 23.08
CA VAL A 197 -1.60 -13.93 22.96
C VAL A 197 -1.75 -15.26 23.68
N ARG A 198 -2.48 -15.25 24.79
CA ARG A 198 -2.77 -16.45 25.57
C ARG A 198 -4.06 -17.12 25.11
N GLY A 199 -4.01 -18.42 24.88
CA GLY A 199 -5.13 -19.18 24.35
C GLY A 199 -5.44 -18.82 22.87
N GLN A 200 -6.69 -19.00 22.45
CA GLN A 200 -7.17 -18.68 21.09
C GLN A 200 -6.46 -19.50 19.99
N GLU A 201 -6.10 -20.74 20.26
CA GLU A 201 -5.31 -21.57 19.33
C GLU A 201 -5.99 -21.74 17.96
N ASN A 202 -7.32 -21.88 17.95
CA ASN A 202 -8.08 -21.97 16.70
C ASN A 202 -7.98 -20.68 15.85
N VAL A 203 -7.94 -19.52 16.52
CA VAL A 203 -7.82 -18.22 15.83
C VAL A 203 -6.40 -18.03 15.32
N LYS A 204 -5.38 -18.39 16.12
CA LYS A 204 -3.98 -18.38 15.70
C LYS A 204 -3.78 -19.29 14.49
N ARG A 205 -4.34 -20.50 14.50
CA ARG A 205 -4.28 -21.43 13.36
C ARG A 205 -4.97 -20.85 12.12
N ALA A 206 -6.15 -20.26 12.26
CA ALA A 206 -6.82 -19.59 11.14
C ALA A 206 -6.00 -18.42 10.57
N MET A 207 -5.32 -17.66 11.44
CA MET A 207 -4.44 -16.56 11.01
C MET A 207 -3.16 -17.09 10.34
N GLU A 208 -2.59 -18.19 10.82
CA GLU A 208 -1.46 -18.87 10.17
C GLU A 208 -1.84 -19.33 8.74
N VAL A 209 -2.99 -19.99 8.59
CA VAL A 209 -3.51 -20.40 7.27
C VAL A 209 -3.77 -19.19 6.38
N ALA A 210 -4.38 -18.14 6.93
CA ALA A 210 -4.64 -16.91 6.20
C ALA A 210 -3.34 -16.23 5.72
N ALA A 211 -2.32 -16.17 6.59
CA ALA A 211 -1.01 -15.59 6.28
C ALA A 211 -0.25 -16.41 5.22
N ALA A 212 -0.30 -17.76 5.33
CA ALA A 212 0.39 -18.65 4.40
C ALA A 212 -0.17 -18.59 2.98
N GLY A 213 -1.50 -18.47 2.83
CA GLY A 213 -2.15 -18.48 1.53
C GLY A 213 -2.56 -17.11 1.00
N GLY A 214 -2.39 -16.04 1.77
CA GLY A 214 -2.86 -14.70 1.43
C GLY A 214 -4.39 -14.58 1.44
N HIS A 215 -5.07 -15.35 2.30
CA HIS A 215 -6.53 -15.43 2.35
C HIS A 215 -7.15 -14.27 3.10
N ASN A 216 -8.24 -13.74 2.57
CA ASN A 216 -9.08 -12.77 3.26
C ASN A 216 -9.81 -13.44 4.42
N MET A 217 -9.90 -12.74 5.58
CA MET A 217 -10.54 -13.32 6.77
C MET A 217 -11.45 -12.34 7.50
N ILE A 218 -12.45 -12.88 8.19
CA ILE A 218 -13.29 -12.15 9.13
C ILE A 218 -13.33 -12.85 10.50
N MET A 219 -13.16 -12.05 11.54
CA MET A 219 -13.22 -12.47 12.93
C MET A 219 -14.52 -11.98 13.56
N ILE A 220 -15.29 -12.90 14.14
CA ILE A 220 -16.58 -12.61 14.76
C ILE A 220 -16.51 -12.96 16.23
N GLY A 221 -16.90 -12.05 17.10
CA GLY A 221 -16.89 -12.33 18.53
C GLY A 221 -17.32 -11.12 19.36
N PRO A 222 -17.59 -11.32 20.66
CA PRO A 222 -18.05 -10.26 21.54
C PRO A 222 -17.01 -9.15 21.70
N PRO A 223 -17.43 -7.98 22.20
CA PRO A 223 -16.50 -6.93 22.59
C PRO A 223 -15.45 -7.44 23.59
N GLY A 224 -14.20 -7.00 23.46
CA GLY A 224 -13.12 -7.43 24.34
C GLY A 224 -12.54 -8.83 24.10
N SER A 225 -12.99 -9.57 23.08
CA SER A 225 -12.45 -10.89 22.72
C SER A 225 -11.06 -10.88 22.07
N GLY A 226 -10.44 -9.72 21.85
CA GLY A 226 -9.07 -9.59 21.33
C GLY A 226 -8.94 -9.49 19.81
N LYS A 227 -10.03 -9.34 19.05
CA LYS A 227 -10.03 -9.26 17.56
C LYS A 227 -9.00 -8.29 17.00
N SER A 228 -9.05 -7.04 17.41
CA SER A 228 -8.14 -5.98 16.92
C SER A 228 -6.70 -6.19 17.39
N MET A 229 -6.50 -6.80 18.58
CA MET A 229 -5.19 -7.19 19.09
C MET A 229 -4.54 -8.28 18.22
N MET A 230 -5.32 -9.27 17.82
CA MET A 230 -4.88 -10.36 16.94
C MET A 230 -4.54 -9.82 15.54
N ALA A 231 -5.43 -8.99 14.96
CA ALA A 231 -5.22 -8.42 13.63
C ALA A 231 -3.92 -7.60 13.54
N LYS A 232 -3.60 -6.80 14.57
CA LYS A 232 -2.37 -5.99 14.62
C LYS A 232 -1.08 -6.82 14.65
N ARG A 233 -1.14 -8.09 15.07
CA ARG A 233 0.00 -9.01 15.10
C ARG A 233 0.20 -9.76 13.78
N LEU A 234 -0.78 -9.75 12.89
CA LEU A 234 -0.70 -10.47 11.62
C LEU A 234 0.54 -10.13 10.78
N PRO A 235 1.00 -8.87 10.68
CA PRO A 235 2.24 -8.57 9.95
C PRO A 235 3.47 -9.33 10.42
N SER A 236 3.55 -9.71 11.72
CA SER A 236 4.70 -10.43 12.28
C SER A 236 4.82 -11.88 11.81
N ILE A 237 3.75 -12.46 11.29
CA ILE A 237 3.73 -13.84 10.76
C ILE A 237 3.62 -13.93 9.24
N LEU A 238 3.42 -12.79 8.54
CA LEU A 238 3.38 -12.77 7.08
C LEU A 238 4.76 -13.09 6.48
N PRO A 239 4.80 -13.69 5.26
CA PRO A 239 6.05 -13.84 4.52
C PRO A 239 6.73 -12.48 4.34
N PRO A 240 8.06 -12.41 4.38
CA PRO A 240 8.77 -11.14 4.16
C PRO A 240 8.46 -10.58 2.76
N LEU A 241 8.57 -9.25 2.61
CA LEU A 241 8.51 -8.63 1.28
C LEU A 241 9.72 -9.08 0.46
N SER A 242 9.51 -9.34 -0.83
CA SER A 242 10.60 -9.34 -1.80
C SER A 242 11.07 -7.91 -2.07
N LEU A 243 12.26 -7.74 -2.61
CA LEU A 243 12.76 -6.40 -2.97
C LEU A 243 11.87 -5.72 -4.02
N ALA A 244 11.29 -6.49 -4.94
CA ALA A 244 10.37 -5.98 -5.95
C ALA A 244 9.06 -5.47 -5.32
N GLU A 245 8.44 -6.25 -4.43
CA GLU A 245 7.25 -5.84 -3.67
C GLU A 245 7.53 -4.60 -2.82
N SER A 246 8.71 -4.55 -2.17
CA SER A 246 9.15 -3.41 -1.38
C SER A 246 9.25 -2.13 -2.21
N LEU A 247 9.87 -2.20 -3.39
CA LEU A 247 9.98 -1.05 -4.31
C LEU A 247 8.61 -0.57 -4.78
N GLU A 248 7.72 -1.49 -5.18
CA GLU A 248 6.37 -1.16 -5.63
C GLU A 248 5.55 -0.51 -4.51
N THR A 249 5.60 -1.09 -3.30
CA THR A 249 4.94 -0.54 -2.11
C THR A 249 5.49 0.84 -1.76
N THR A 250 6.81 1.00 -1.80
CA THR A 250 7.46 2.29 -1.52
C THR A 250 7.07 3.36 -2.53
N GLN A 251 6.94 3.03 -3.83
CA GLN A 251 6.46 3.98 -4.85
C GLN A 251 5.06 4.51 -4.53
N VAL A 252 4.12 3.63 -4.13
CA VAL A 252 2.76 4.04 -3.73
C VAL A 252 2.80 5.01 -2.56
N HIS A 253 3.59 4.70 -1.52
CA HIS A 253 3.72 5.55 -0.33
C HIS A 253 4.47 6.86 -0.61
N SER A 254 5.45 6.85 -1.51
CA SER A 254 6.18 8.00 -1.99
C SER A 254 5.24 9.03 -2.65
N VAL A 255 4.43 8.58 -3.61
CA VAL A 255 3.45 9.44 -4.30
C VAL A 255 2.38 9.96 -3.33
N ALA A 256 1.97 9.16 -2.36
CA ALA A 256 1.06 9.61 -1.30
C ALA A 256 1.68 10.63 -0.33
N GLY A 257 3.01 10.78 -0.32
CA GLY A 257 3.73 11.56 0.69
C GLY A 257 3.61 10.95 2.10
N LYS A 258 3.57 9.61 2.19
CA LYS A 258 3.38 8.85 3.44
C LYS A 258 4.61 8.04 3.84
N LEU A 259 5.75 8.25 3.19
CA LEU A 259 7.02 7.70 3.65
C LEU A 259 7.46 8.42 4.93
N GLY A 260 7.98 7.64 5.88
CA GLY A 260 8.58 8.18 7.11
C GLY A 260 9.81 9.04 6.80
N LYS A 261 10.09 10.02 7.65
CA LYS A 261 11.34 10.79 7.54
C LYS A 261 12.53 9.85 7.60
N ASN A 262 13.48 10.03 6.69
CA ASN A 262 14.70 9.22 6.57
C ASN A 262 14.51 7.74 6.20
N MET A 263 13.32 7.32 5.76
CA MET A 263 13.14 5.99 5.20
C MET A 263 13.60 5.94 3.75
N SER A 264 14.34 4.88 3.43
CA SER A 264 14.75 4.56 2.05
C SER A 264 13.72 3.66 1.37
N LEU A 265 13.41 2.52 1.99
CA LEU A 265 12.43 1.53 1.52
C LEU A 265 11.49 1.08 2.64
N ILE A 266 10.29 0.67 2.26
CA ILE A 266 9.38 -0.06 3.14
C ILE A 266 9.84 -1.53 3.17
N SER A 267 10.34 -1.99 4.31
CA SER A 267 10.86 -3.34 4.51
C SER A 267 9.83 -4.32 5.09
N GLN A 268 8.78 -3.81 5.71
CA GLN A 268 7.71 -4.60 6.32
C GLN A 268 6.40 -4.42 5.56
N ARG A 269 5.55 -5.44 5.58
CA ARG A 269 4.22 -5.37 4.97
C ARG A 269 3.36 -4.32 5.68
N PRO A 270 2.80 -3.34 4.94
CA PRO A 270 1.97 -2.30 5.54
C PRO A 270 0.75 -2.87 6.26
N PHE A 271 0.41 -2.30 7.41
CA PHE A 271 -0.85 -2.55 8.11
C PHE A 271 -1.66 -1.27 8.13
N ARG A 272 -2.79 -1.26 7.40
CA ARG A 272 -3.69 -0.11 7.31
C ARG A 272 -5.00 -0.43 8.01
N SER A 273 -5.40 0.43 8.94
CA SER A 273 -6.64 0.26 9.70
C SER A 273 -7.46 1.55 9.68
N PRO A 274 -8.18 1.82 8.58
CA PRO A 274 -9.03 2.99 8.47
C PRO A 274 -10.20 2.89 9.46
N HIS A 275 -10.57 4.04 10.04
CA HIS A 275 -11.75 4.11 10.89
C HIS A 275 -13.04 3.92 10.06
N HIS A 276 -14.09 3.35 10.62
CA HIS A 276 -15.35 3.06 9.90
C HIS A 276 -16.05 4.31 9.32
N THR A 277 -15.74 5.53 9.84
CA THR A 277 -16.24 6.81 9.30
C THR A 277 -15.47 7.32 8.08
N ILE A 278 -14.51 6.57 7.56
CA ILE A 278 -13.70 6.97 6.41
C ILE A 278 -14.57 7.33 5.20
N SER A 279 -14.23 8.38 4.48
CA SER A 279 -14.87 8.73 3.23
C SER A 279 -14.44 7.79 2.08
N GLN A 280 -15.28 7.64 1.07
CA GLN A 280 -14.95 6.84 -0.13
C GLN A 280 -13.66 7.31 -0.80
N VAL A 281 -13.46 8.63 -0.90
CA VAL A 281 -12.24 9.21 -1.49
C VAL A 281 -11.00 8.88 -0.66
N ALA A 282 -11.09 8.90 0.66
CA ALA A 282 -9.95 8.54 1.51
C ALA A 282 -9.64 7.04 1.44
N LEU A 283 -10.66 6.19 1.28
CA LEU A 283 -10.49 4.75 1.17
C LEU A 283 -9.91 4.34 -0.20
N VAL A 284 -10.54 4.77 -1.28
CA VAL A 284 -10.20 4.37 -2.67
C VAL A 284 -9.08 5.22 -3.25
N GLY A 285 -9.04 6.48 -2.86
CA GLY A 285 -8.22 7.49 -3.49
C GLY A 285 -9.05 8.43 -4.37
N GLY A 286 -8.45 9.52 -4.79
CA GLY A 286 -9.11 10.52 -5.62
C GLY A 286 -8.67 11.93 -5.28
N GLY A 287 -9.56 12.89 -5.48
CA GLY A 287 -9.30 14.32 -5.38
C GLY A 287 -9.18 14.96 -6.76
N MET A 288 -8.86 16.26 -6.79
CA MET A 288 -8.58 16.97 -8.05
C MET A 288 -7.31 16.43 -8.69
N ASN A 289 -6.27 16.21 -7.89
CA ASN A 289 -5.05 15.46 -8.22
C ASN A 289 -5.19 14.08 -7.59
N PRO A 290 -5.51 13.03 -8.37
CA PRO A 290 -5.82 11.72 -7.81
C PRO A 290 -4.66 11.16 -7.00
N GLN A 291 -4.85 11.05 -5.68
CA GLN A 291 -3.89 10.46 -4.74
C GLN A 291 -4.34 9.04 -4.39
N PRO A 292 -3.41 8.12 -4.08
CA PRO A 292 -3.76 6.79 -3.61
C PRO A 292 -4.46 6.86 -2.25
N GLY A 293 -5.51 6.02 -2.07
CA GLY A 293 -6.24 5.87 -0.81
C GLY A 293 -5.68 4.76 0.07
N GLU A 294 -6.36 4.50 1.21
CA GLU A 294 -5.94 3.47 2.19
C GLU A 294 -5.83 2.07 1.57
N ILE A 295 -6.66 1.76 0.56
CA ILE A 295 -6.60 0.49 -0.17
C ILE A 295 -5.26 0.34 -0.90
N SER A 296 -4.82 1.38 -1.61
CA SER A 296 -3.52 1.36 -2.30
C SER A 296 -2.34 1.44 -1.32
N LEU A 297 -2.49 2.15 -0.19
CA LEU A 297 -1.50 2.18 0.88
C LEU A 297 -1.34 0.84 1.61
N ALA A 298 -2.35 -0.05 1.53
CA ALA A 298 -2.28 -1.41 2.04
C ALA A 298 -1.62 -2.40 1.06
N HIS A 299 -1.18 -1.94 -0.12
CA HIS A 299 -0.59 -2.79 -1.14
C HIS A 299 0.56 -3.63 -0.58
N ASN A 300 0.59 -4.93 -0.93
CA ASN A 300 1.49 -5.96 -0.42
C ASN A 300 1.45 -6.13 1.12
N GLY A 301 0.36 -5.70 1.77
CA GLY A 301 0.18 -5.74 3.20
C GLY A 301 -1.23 -6.15 3.62
N VAL A 302 -1.71 -5.54 4.70
CA VAL A 302 -3.01 -5.84 5.32
C VAL A 302 -3.89 -4.60 5.36
N LEU A 303 -5.12 -4.73 4.90
CA LEU A 303 -6.20 -3.77 5.15
C LEU A 303 -7.12 -4.33 6.22
N PHE A 304 -7.10 -3.74 7.40
CA PHE A 304 -7.93 -4.17 8.54
C PHE A 304 -9.15 -3.25 8.70
N ALA A 305 -10.33 -3.83 8.55
CA ALA A 305 -11.61 -3.16 8.78
C ALA A 305 -12.19 -3.61 10.12
N ASP A 306 -11.95 -2.82 11.17
CA ASP A 306 -12.55 -3.05 12.48
C ASP A 306 -14.03 -2.62 12.48
N GLU A 307 -14.89 -3.37 13.16
CA GLU A 307 -16.33 -3.10 13.22
C GLU A 307 -16.97 -3.02 11.82
N LEU A 308 -16.71 -4.00 10.96
CA LEU A 308 -17.10 -4.00 9.54
C LEU A 308 -18.55 -3.54 9.28
N PRO A 309 -19.60 -3.97 10.05
CA PRO A 309 -20.98 -3.52 9.83
C PRO A 309 -21.24 -2.04 10.14
N GLU A 310 -20.28 -1.32 10.75
CA GLU A 310 -20.44 0.11 11.04
C GLU A 310 -19.94 1.01 9.89
N PHE A 311 -19.22 0.45 8.92
CA PHE A 311 -18.88 1.18 7.70
C PHE A 311 -20.13 1.47 6.86
N ASN A 312 -20.13 2.61 6.18
CA ASN A 312 -21.17 2.91 5.19
C ASN A 312 -21.22 1.84 4.11
N LYS A 313 -22.41 1.36 3.77
CA LYS A 313 -22.63 0.32 2.76
C LYS A 313 -21.97 0.66 1.42
N SER A 314 -22.09 1.90 0.97
CA SER A 314 -21.46 2.38 -0.27
C SER A 314 -19.93 2.33 -0.21
N THR A 315 -19.32 2.54 0.97
CA THR A 315 -17.88 2.43 1.19
C THR A 315 -17.43 0.97 1.13
N LEU A 316 -18.20 0.03 1.72
CA LEU A 316 -17.90 -1.40 1.64
C LEU A 316 -17.99 -1.95 0.22
N GLU A 317 -18.96 -1.49 -0.58
CA GLU A 317 -19.11 -1.91 -1.97
C GLU A 317 -17.90 -1.54 -2.85
N MET A 318 -17.15 -0.47 -2.47
CA MET A 318 -15.92 -0.08 -3.18
C MET A 318 -14.78 -1.09 -3.01
N LEU A 319 -14.82 -1.96 -1.98
CA LEU A 319 -13.81 -3.01 -1.78
C LEU A 319 -13.94 -4.17 -2.77
N ARG A 320 -15.10 -4.35 -3.42
CA ARG A 320 -15.37 -5.53 -4.25
C ARG A 320 -14.43 -5.67 -5.43
N GLN A 321 -14.23 -4.59 -6.17
CA GLN A 321 -13.34 -4.60 -7.34
C GLN A 321 -11.86 -4.75 -6.93
N PRO A 322 -11.32 -3.99 -5.98
CA PRO A 322 -9.94 -4.16 -5.51
C PRO A 322 -9.61 -5.57 -5.02
N LEU A 323 -10.55 -6.24 -4.35
CA LEU A 323 -10.35 -7.61 -3.88
C LEU A 323 -10.28 -8.66 -5.01
N GLU A 324 -10.86 -8.35 -6.19
CA GLU A 324 -10.77 -9.22 -7.37
C GLU A 324 -9.60 -8.84 -8.27
N ASP A 325 -9.56 -7.57 -8.71
CA ASP A 325 -8.66 -7.09 -9.75
C ASP A 325 -7.26 -6.72 -9.22
N ARG A 326 -7.12 -6.53 -7.89
CA ARG A 326 -5.89 -6.10 -7.20
C ARG A 326 -5.30 -4.81 -7.72
N LYS A 327 -6.14 -4.00 -8.30
CA LYS A 327 -5.86 -2.68 -8.79
C LYS A 327 -7.09 -1.79 -8.64
N ILE A 328 -6.84 -0.51 -8.49
CA ILE A 328 -7.84 0.54 -8.45
C ILE A 328 -7.63 1.49 -9.61
N THR A 329 -8.68 1.73 -10.38
CA THR A 329 -8.69 2.72 -11.45
C THR A 329 -9.48 3.93 -11.00
N ILE A 330 -8.80 5.08 -10.89
CA ILE A 330 -9.41 6.36 -10.58
C ILE A 330 -9.56 7.14 -11.89
N SER A 331 -10.78 7.18 -12.40
CA SER A 331 -11.11 7.93 -13.62
C SER A 331 -11.69 9.30 -13.28
N ARG A 332 -11.13 10.34 -13.90
CA ARG A 332 -11.62 11.72 -13.88
C ARG A 332 -11.66 12.26 -15.30
N ALA A 333 -12.35 13.37 -15.53
CA ALA A 333 -12.52 13.93 -16.87
C ALA A 333 -11.21 14.13 -17.67
N LYS A 334 -10.07 14.29 -16.97
CA LYS A 334 -8.76 14.56 -17.58
C LYS A 334 -7.72 13.44 -17.37
N TYR A 335 -7.96 12.51 -16.42
CA TYR A 335 -6.98 11.50 -16.02
C TYR A 335 -7.66 10.17 -15.76
N THR A 336 -6.99 9.11 -16.16
CA THR A 336 -7.26 7.76 -15.67
C THR A 336 -5.95 7.25 -15.08
N ILE A 337 -5.94 7.04 -13.76
CA ILE A 337 -4.79 6.58 -13.01
C ILE A 337 -5.11 5.24 -12.40
N GLU A 338 -4.17 4.31 -12.52
CA GLU A 338 -4.27 2.98 -11.94
C GLU A 338 -3.24 2.84 -10.81
N TYR A 339 -3.70 2.39 -9.64
CA TYR A 339 -2.84 2.05 -8.52
C TYR A 339 -2.94 0.57 -8.19
N PRO A 340 -1.81 -0.10 -7.90
CA PRO A 340 -1.83 -1.48 -7.41
C PRO A 340 -2.44 -1.51 -6.01
N CYS A 341 -3.15 -2.60 -5.70
CA CYS A 341 -3.77 -2.80 -4.40
C CYS A 341 -3.92 -4.30 -4.06
N SER A 342 -2.85 -5.06 -4.22
CA SER A 342 -2.79 -6.44 -3.77
C SER A 342 -2.61 -6.44 -2.25
N PHE A 343 -3.67 -6.65 -1.49
CA PHE A 343 -3.66 -6.67 -0.03
C PHE A 343 -4.44 -7.87 0.50
N MET A 344 -4.13 -8.27 1.71
CA MET A 344 -4.93 -9.20 2.50
C MET A 344 -6.00 -8.41 3.25
N PHE A 345 -7.26 -8.74 3.01
CA PHE A 345 -8.38 -8.10 3.70
C PHE A 345 -8.69 -8.86 4.99
N VAL A 346 -8.57 -8.16 6.10
CA VAL A 346 -8.92 -8.69 7.43
C VAL A 346 -10.03 -7.82 8.01
N ALA A 347 -11.09 -8.44 8.47
CA ALA A 347 -12.21 -7.73 9.08
C ALA A 347 -12.50 -8.25 10.48
N SER A 348 -13.08 -7.40 11.30
CA SER A 348 -13.66 -7.82 12.57
C SER A 348 -15.11 -7.35 12.69
N MET A 349 -15.93 -8.09 13.40
CA MET A 349 -17.29 -7.67 13.73
C MET A 349 -17.78 -8.31 15.03
N ASN A 350 -18.80 -7.71 15.61
CA ASN A 350 -19.57 -8.35 16.67
C ASN A 350 -20.62 -9.29 16.08
N PRO A 351 -21.09 -10.30 16.80
CA PRO A 351 -22.10 -11.25 16.29
C PRO A 351 -23.51 -10.65 16.17
N CYS A 352 -23.78 -9.53 16.86
CA CYS A 352 -25.06 -8.82 16.85
C CYS A 352 -24.87 -7.36 17.33
N PRO A 353 -25.89 -6.50 17.27
CA PRO A 353 -25.78 -5.11 17.74
C PRO A 353 -25.37 -4.95 19.21
N CYS A 354 -25.85 -5.82 20.12
CA CYS A 354 -25.41 -5.78 21.53
C CYS A 354 -24.05 -6.46 21.75
N GLY A 355 -23.56 -7.27 20.79
CA GLY A 355 -22.27 -7.93 20.82
C GLY A 355 -22.24 -9.30 21.50
N TYR A 356 -23.35 -9.79 22.08
CA TYR A 356 -23.36 -10.98 22.96
C TYR A 356 -24.15 -12.18 22.42
N TYR A 357 -24.49 -12.19 21.13
CA TYR A 357 -25.14 -13.35 20.52
C TYR A 357 -24.19 -14.55 20.54
N ASN A 358 -24.67 -15.68 21.05
CA ASN A 358 -23.88 -16.92 21.33
C ASN A 358 -22.76 -16.75 22.38
N ASP A 359 -22.75 -15.68 23.18
CA ASP A 359 -21.80 -15.54 24.27
C ASP A 359 -22.23 -16.45 25.46
N PRO A 360 -21.34 -17.31 25.98
CA PRO A 360 -21.69 -18.23 27.07
C PRO A 360 -21.86 -17.52 28.43
N THR A 361 -21.37 -16.29 28.54
CA THR A 361 -21.32 -15.54 29.82
C THR A 361 -22.31 -14.37 29.90
N HIS A 362 -22.75 -13.86 28.76
CA HIS A 362 -23.65 -12.70 28.69
C HIS A 362 -24.89 -13.03 27.86
N HIS A 363 -26.06 -12.59 28.35
CA HIS A 363 -27.33 -12.80 27.64
C HIS A 363 -27.50 -11.77 26.51
N CYS A 364 -27.76 -12.25 25.29
CA CYS A 364 -28.09 -11.41 24.16
C CYS A 364 -29.50 -10.86 24.27
N VAL A 365 -29.68 -9.54 24.13
CA VAL A 365 -30.98 -8.86 24.20
C VAL A 365 -31.56 -8.54 22.81
N CYS A 366 -30.87 -8.90 21.74
CA CYS A 366 -31.30 -8.63 20.37
C CYS A 366 -32.36 -9.59 19.90
N THR A 367 -33.37 -9.09 19.20
CA THR A 367 -34.34 -9.93 18.50
C THR A 367 -33.71 -10.55 17.24
N PRO A 368 -34.22 -11.72 16.76
CA PRO A 368 -33.71 -12.32 15.51
C PRO A 368 -33.72 -11.35 14.34
N GLY A 369 -34.75 -10.53 14.19
CA GLY A 369 -34.85 -9.51 13.14
C GLY A 369 -33.81 -8.37 13.27
N GLN A 370 -33.33 -8.06 14.48
CA GLN A 370 -32.23 -7.11 14.67
C GLN A 370 -30.89 -7.73 14.28
N ILE A 371 -30.66 -8.99 14.65
CA ILE A 371 -29.45 -9.74 14.27
C ILE A 371 -29.37 -9.83 12.75
N GLN A 372 -30.45 -10.26 12.09
CA GLN A 372 -30.50 -10.39 10.64
C GLN A 372 -30.26 -9.05 9.92
N ARG A 373 -30.85 -7.96 10.39
CA ARG A 373 -30.61 -6.61 9.83
C ARG A 373 -29.15 -6.16 10.01
N TYR A 374 -28.52 -6.51 11.13
CA TYR A 374 -27.13 -6.20 11.38
C TYR A 374 -26.20 -6.97 10.44
N MET A 375 -26.42 -8.27 10.28
CA MET A 375 -25.68 -9.12 9.35
C MET A 375 -25.84 -8.67 7.89
N ASN A 376 -27.03 -8.27 7.50
CA ASN A 376 -27.35 -7.81 6.13
C ASN A 376 -26.73 -6.43 5.79
N LYS A 377 -26.08 -5.73 6.72
CA LYS A 377 -25.26 -4.56 6.42
C LYS A 377 -24.07 -4.94 5.51
N ILE A 378 -23.55 -6.17 5.65
CA ILE A 378 -22.50 -6.72 4.80
C ILE A 378 -23.18 -7.45 3.64
N SER A 379 -22.86 -7.06 2.42
CA SER A 379 -23.45 -7.71 1.24
C SER A 379 -22.93 -9.13 1.03
N GLY A 380 -23.78 -10.03 0.57
CA GLY A 380 -23.38 -11.39 0.19
C GLY A 380 -22.15 -11.41 -0.75
N PRO A 381 -22.14 -10.60 -1.83
CA PRO A 381 -20.97 -10.51 -2.71
C PRO A 381 -19.67 -10.09 -2.04
N LEU A 382 -19.70 -9.32 -0.94
CA LEU A 382 -18.47 -9.01 -0.18
C LEU A 382 -18.07 -10.20 0.70
N LEU A 383 -19.02 -10.86 1.38
CA LEU A 383 -18.78 -12.08 2.15
C LEU A 383 -18.22 -13.21 1.27
N ASP A 384 -18.71 -13.33 0.05
CA ASP A 384 -18.19 -14.29 -0.94
C ASP A 384 -16.70 -14.11 -1.25
N ARG A 385 -16.09 -12.94 -0.96
CA ARG A 385 -14.67 -12.65 -1.16
C ARG A 385 -13.81 -12.87 0.07
N ILE A 386 -14.43 -13.27 1.18
CA ILE A 386 -13.76 -13.63 2.42
C ILE A 386 -13.63 -15.15 2.47
N ASP A 387 -12.41 -15.66 2.53
CA ASP A 387 -12.12 -17.09 2.45
C ASP A 387 -12.29 -17.77 3.82
N ILE A 388 -11.86 -17.10 4.89
CA ILE A 388 -11.82 -17.63 6.26
C ILE A 388 -12.75 -16.81 7.16
N GLN A 389 -13.66 -17.49 7.83
CA GLN A 389 -14.62 -16.92 8.77
C GLN A 389 -14.44 -17.63 10.10
N ILE A 390 -14.00 -16.92 11.14
CA ILE A 390 -13.68 -17.52 12.43
C ILE A 390 -14.45 -16.86 13.58
N GLU A 391 -15.04 -17.66 14.45
CA GLU A 391 -15.64 -17.19 15.68
C GLU A 391 -14.59 -17.13 16.79
N ILE A 392 -14.55 -16.00 17.49
CA ILE A 392 -13.66 -15.77 18.63
C ILE A 392 -14.51 -15.75 19.90
N THR A 393 -14.23 -16.69 20.80
CA THR A 393 -14.84 -16.73 22.12
C THR A 393 -13.94 -16.03 23.14
N PRO A 394 -14.50 -15.36 24.17
CA PRO A 394 -13.70 -14.81 25.25
C PRO A 394 -12.90 -15.88 25.97
N VAL A 395 -11.63 -15.60 26.26
CA VAL A 395 -10.78 -16.51 27.05
C VAL A 395 -11.14 -16.35 28.53
N PRO A 396 -11.50 -17.40 29.26
CA PRO A 396 -11.78 -17.32 30.68
C PRO A 396 -10.59 -16.76 31.47
N PHE A 397 -10.86 -15.95 32.50
CA PHE A 397 -9.81 -15.32 33.30
C PHE A 397 -8.79 -16.32 33.88
N LYS A 398 -9.27 -17.51 34.25
CA LYS A 398 -8.41 -18.60 34.76
C LYS A 398 -7.37 -19.05 33.73
N ASP A 399 -7.74 -19.04 32.46
CA ASP A 399 -6.86 -19.45 31.37
C ASP A 399 -5.87 -18.34 31.01
N ILE A 400 -6.30 -17.07 31.10
CA ILE A 400 -5.40 -15.92 30.90
C ILE A 400 -4.32 -15.89 31.99
N SER A 401 -4.69 -16.14 33.25
CA SER A 401 -3.77 -15.99 34.39
C SER A 401 -2.76 -17.15 34.53
N ARG A 402 -3.08 -18.35 34.03
CA ARG A 402 -2.29 -19.57 34.19
C ARG A 402 -1.67 -20.09 32.89
N ALA A 403 -2.08 -19.59 31.74
CA ALA A 403 -1.53 -20.05 30.46
C ALA A 403 -0.04 -19.67 30.33
N ALA A 404 0.74 -20.63 29.82
CA ALA A 404 2.08 -20.35 29.33
C ALA A 404 2.03 -19.30 28.23
N PRO A 405 3.14 -18.58 27.95
CA PRO A 405 3.24 -17.75 26.76
C PRO A 405 2.82 -18.55 25.51
N GLY A 406 2.15 -17.88 24.58
CA GLY A 406 1.79 -18.49 23.31
C GLY A 406 3.02 -18.83 22.46
N GLU A 407 2.80 -19.49 21.34
CA GLU A 407 3.85 -19.70 20.34
C GLU A 407 4.32 -18.35 19.77
N SER A 408 5.63 -18.17 19.60
CA SER A 408 6.19 -16.90 19.10
C SER A 408 5.86 -16.69 17.63
N SER A 409 5.77 -15.42 17.23
CA SER A 409 5.59 -15.03 15.84
C SER A 409 6.63 -15.62 14.90
N ASP A 410 7.89 -15.76 15.36
CA ASP A 410 8.98 -16.30 14.54
C ASP A 410 8.74 -17.77 14.17
N VAL A 411 8.28 -18.59 15.11
CA VAL A 411 8.00 -20.02 14.85
C VAL A 411 6.83 -20.17 13.88
N ILE A 412 5.75 -19.40 14.05
CA ILE A 412 4.62 -19.41 13.12
C ILE A 412 5.08 -18.93 11.74
N ARG A 413 5.85 -17.85 11.70
CA ARG A 413 6.39 -17.26 10.47
C ARG A 413 7.26 -18.22 9.68
N GLU A 414 8.08 -19.03 10.34
CA GLU A 414 8.88 -20.05 9.65
C GLU A 414 8.02 -21.08 8.92
N ARG A 415 6.91 -21.53 9.53
CA ARG A 415 5.97 -22.44 8.86
C ARG A 415 5.28 -21.76 7.67
N VAL A 416 4.86 -20.52 7.86
CA VAL A 416 4.25 -19.69 6.80
C VAL A 416 5.21 -19.50 5.63
N ILE A 417 6.49 -19.19 5.89
CA ILE A 417 7.51 -19.02 4.85
C ILE A 417 7.73 -20.32 4.07
N LYS A 418 7.80 -21.47 4.76
CA LYS A 418 7.94 -22.78 4.10
C LYS A 418 6.78 -23.07 3.16
N ALA A 419 5.54 -22.84 3.61
CA ALA A 419 4.36 -22.99 2.76
C ALA A 419 4.35 -22.01 1.59
N HIS A 420 4.79 -20.77 1.81
CA HIS A 420 4.88 -19.77 0.75
C HIS A 420 5.91 -20.14 -0.32
N HIS A 421 7.06 -20.68 0.04
CA HIS A 421 8.05 -21.17 -0.94
C HIS A 421 7.49 -22.28 -1.84
N ILE A 422 6.69 -23.21 -1.29
CA ILE A 422 6.01 -24.24 -2.10
C ILE A 422 5.09 -23.57 -3.15
N GLN A 423 4.40 -22.49 -2.75
CA GLN A 423 3.52 -21.74 -3.65
C GLN A 423 4.31 -20.95 -4.69
N GLU A 424 5.42 -20.31 -4.32
CA GLU A 424 6.31 -19.61 -5.25
C GLU A 424 6.84 -20.55 -6.33
N GLU A 425 7.26 -21.76 -5.96
CA GLU A 425 7.70 -22.77 -6.92
C GLU A 425 6.55 -23.22 -7.84
N ARG A 426 5.37 -23.48 -7.27
CA ARG A 426 4.16 -23.88 -8.00
C ARG A 426 3.74 -22.83 -9.03
N PHE A 427 3.84 -21.56 -8.70
CA PHE A 427 3.37 -20.45 -9.53
C PHE A 427 4.48 -19.72 -10.30
N ARG A 428 5.70 -20.24 -10.30
CA ARG A 428 6.88 -19.60 -10.96
C ARG A 428 6.61 -19.13 -12.39
N GLU A 429 5.84 -19.92 -13.16
CA GLU A 429 5.51 -19.61 -14.56
C GLU A 429 4.17 -18.84 -14.70
N CYS A 430 3.46 -18.60 -13.60
CA CYS A 430 2.14 -17.99 -13.60
C CYS A 430 2.25 -16.49 -13.33
N LYS A 431 2.15 -15.66 -14.36
CA LYS A 431 2.21 -14.20 -14.20
C LYS A 431 1.09 -13.68 -13.29
N GLY A 432 1.45 -12.92 -12.25
CA GLY A 432 0.52 -12.24 -11.35
C GLY A 432 -0.16 -13.14 -10.31
N VAL A 433 0.30 -14.38 -10.13
CA VAL A 433 -0.16 -15.30 -9.08
C VAL A 433 1.03 -15.64 -8.18
N HIS A 434 0.91 -15.30 -6.89
CA HIS A 434 1.98 -15.46 -5.90
C HIS A 434 1.58 -16.33 -4.70
N CYS A 435 0.28 -16.58 -4.52
CA CYS A 435 -0.25 -17.37 -3.41
C CYS A 435 -1.55 -18.08 -3.78
N ASN A 436 -1.95 -19.06 -2.97
CA ASN A 436 -3.11 -19.89 -3.25
C ASN A 436 -4.44 -19.12 -3.33
N ALA A 437 -4.63 -18.05 -2.54
CA ALA A 437 -5.82 -17.21 -2.65
C ALA A 437 -6.01 -16.62 -4.06
N GLN A 438 -4.93 -16.54 -4.83
CA GLN A 438 -4.91 -15.96 -6.16
C GLN A 438 -5.17 -16.94 -7.28
N MET A 439 -5.27 -18.24 -7.00
CA MET A 439 -5.55 -19.26 -8.02
C MET A 439 -6.82 -18.94 -8.80
N SER A 440 -6.73 -19.07 -10.11
CA SER A 440 -7.89 -19.12 -11.01
C SER A 440 -8.63 -20.46 -10.87
N GLU A 441 -9.85 -20.55 -11.38
CA GLU A 441 -10.63 -21.78 -11.36
C GLU A 441 -9.88 -22.96 -12.03
N ARG A 442 -9.22 -22.70 -13.15
CA ARG A 442 -8.37 -23.71 -13.83
C ARG A 442 -7.23 -24.20 -12.93
N MET A 443 -6.61 -23.29 -12.18
CA MET A 443 -5.51 -23.64 -11.26
C MET A 443 -6.01 -24.41 -10.05
N ILE A 444 -7.23 -24.13 -9.55
CA ILE A 444 -7.84 -24.91 -8.48
C ILE A 444 -7.99 -26.36 -8.89
N HIS A 445 -8.52 -26.62 -10.08
CA HIS A 445 -8.63 -27.99 -10.63
C HIS A 445 -7.27 -28.66 -10.79
N GLN A 446 -6.23 -27.91 -11.13
CA GLN A 446 -4.90 -28.47 -11.33
C GLN A 446 -4.16 -28.80 -10.03
N TYR A 447 -4.31 -27.93 -8.99
CA TYR A 447 -3.44 -27.97 -7.80
C TYR A 447 -4.17 -28.29 -6.50
N ALA A 448 -5.48 -28.17 -6.46
CA ALA A 448 -6.29 -28.30 -5.24
C ALA A 448 -7.41 -29.34 -5.36
N GLU A 449 -7.41 -30.14 -6.43
CA GLU A 449 -8.42 -31.19 -6.61
C GLU A 449 -8.23 -32.31 -5.56
N PRO A 450 -9.25 -32.59 -4.74
CA PRO A 450 -9.18 -33.67 -3.75
C PRO A 450 -9.46 -35.03 -4.39
N GLY A 451 -9.05 -36.12 -3.73
CA GLY A 451 -9.43 -37.46 -4.13
C GLY A 451 -10.94 -37.74 -3.96
N GLU A 452 -11.38 -38.94 -4.35
CA GLU A 452 -12.80 -39.35 -4.31
C GLU A 452 -13.45 -39.15 -2.94
N ASP A 453 -12.76 -39.52 -1.85
CA ASP A 453 -13.25 -39.33 -0.47
C ASP A 453 -13.43 -37.84 -0.13
N GLY A 454 -12.54 -37.01 -0.63
CA GLY A 454 -12.61 -35.55 -0.44
C GLY A 454 -13.77 -34.92 -1.22
N ILE A 455 -14.03 -35.39 -2.44
CA ILE A 455 -15.17 -34.93 -3.25
C ILE A 455 -16.48 -35.28 -2.55
N GLU A 456 -16.60 -36.51 -2.02
CA GLU A 456 -17.81 -36.91 -1.30
C GLU A 456 -18.02 -36.10 -0.02
N MET A 457 -16.94 -35.82 0.74
CA MET A 457 -16.99 -34.97 1.92
C MET A 457 -17.48 -33.54 1.54
N LEU A 458 -16.96 -32.98 0.46
CA LEU A 458 -17.37 -31.65 -0.04
C LEU A 458 -18.84 -31.66 -0.47
N ARG A 459 -19.29 -32.71 -1.18
CA ARG A 459 -20.70 -32.86 -1.58
C ARG A 459 -21.61 -32.82 -0.35
N MET A 460 -21.32 -33.64 0.66
CA MET A 460 -22.08 -33.67 1.91
C MET A 460 -22.07 -32.31 2.64
N ALA A 461 -20.93 -31.64 2.68
CA ALA A 461 -20.82 -30.31 3.29
C ALA A 461 -21.63 -29.25 2.53
N MET A 462 -21.56 -29.25 1.20
CA MET A 462 -22.32 -28.33 0.33
C MET A 462 -23.84 -28.48 0.56
N GLU A 463 -24.33 -29.72 0.56
CA GLU A 463 -25.75 -30.03 0.79
C GLU A 463 -26.20 -29.65 2.22
N ARG A 464 -25.42 -30.08 3.25
CA ARG A 464 -25.79 -29.85 4.65
C ARG A 464 -25.72 -28.39 5.08
N LEU A 465 -24.76 -27.63 4.55
CA LEU A 465 -24.51 -26.24 4.93
C LEU A 465 -25.08 -25.25 3.90
N ASN A 466 -25.74 -25.74 2.85
CA ASN A 466 -26.30 -24.95 1.75
C ASN A 466 -25.28 -23.95 1.16
N LEU A 467 -24.06 -24.43 0.86
CA LEU A 467 -22.97 -23.62 0.39
C LEU A 467 -23.08 -23.33 -1.12
N SER A 468 -22.65 -22.15 -1.54
CA SER A 468 -22.61 -21.77 -2.95
C SER A 468 -21.44 -22.40 -3.72
N ALA A 469 -21.51 -22.45 -5.06
CA ALA A 469 -20.38 -22.86 -5.90
C ALA A 469 -19.11 -22.00 -5.67
N ARG A 470 -19.26 -20.74 -5.28
CA ARG A 470 -18.13 -19.87 -4.91
C ARG A 470 -17.48 -20.33 -3.61
N ALA A 471 -18.28 -20.76 -2.62
CA ALA A 471 -17.78 -21.31 -1.39
C ALA A 471 -16.95 -22.58 -1.63
N TYR A 472 -17.36 -23.44 -2.59
CA TYR A 472 -16.59 -24.61 -3.02
C TYR A 472 -15.16 -24.24 -3.44
N ASN A 473 -15.00 -23.29 -4.35
CA ASN A 473 -13.69 -22.83 -4.81
C ASN A 473 -12.85 -22.24 -3.67
N ARG A 474 -13.47 -21.53 -2.72
CA ARG A 474 -12.78 -20.96 -1.54
C ARG A 474 -12.28 -22.04 -0.61
N ILE A 475 -13.12 -23.04 -0.31
CA ILE A 475 -12.72 -24.19 0.52
C ILE A 475 -11.51 -24.89 -0.10
N LEU A 476 -11.50 -25.14 -1.39
CA LEU A 476 -10.37 -25.78 -2.08
C LEU A 476 -9.07 -24.96 -1.99
N LYS A 477 -9.14 -23.64 -2.16
CA LYS A 477 -7.98 -22.75 -2.00
C LYS A 477 -7.39 -22.82 -0.59
N VAL A 478 -8.25 -22.76 0.43
CA VAL A 478 -7.86 -22.85 1.83
C VAL A 478 -7.32 -24.24 2.17
N ALA A 479 -7.98 -25.32 1.71
CA ALA A 479 -7.51 -26.68 1.90
C ALA A 479 -6.13 -26.93 1.26
N ARG A 480 -5.86 -26.35 0.06
CA ARG A 480 -4.53 -26.39 -0.55
C ARG A 480 -3.48 -25.69 0.31
N THR A 481 -3.82 -24.57 0.92
CA THR A 481 -2.91 -23.85 1.82
C THR A 481 -2.62 -24.65 3.10
N ILE A 482 -3.63 -25.30 3.68
CA ILE A 482 -3.44 -26.18 4.84
C ILE A 482 -2.52 -27.36 4.48
N ALA A 483 -2.73 -27.95 3.29
CA ALA A 483 -1.85 -29.01 2.80
C ALA A 483 -0.40 -28.53 2.55
N ASP A 484 -0.20 -27.28 2.08
CA ASP A 484 1.14 -26.69 1.93
C ASP A 484 1.82 -26.47 3.27
N LEU A 485 1.09 -26.04 4.31
CA LEU A 485 1.59 -25.93 5.69
C LEU A 485 2.04 -27.27 6.27
N GLU A 486 1.40 -28.37 5.86
CA GLU A 486 1.77 -29.74 6.24
C GLU A 486 2.75 -30.40 5.27
N ALA A 487 3.26 -29.64 4.27
CA ALA A 487 4.12 -30.12 3.18
C ALA A 487 3.53 -31.34 2.45
N SER A 488 2.21 -31.43 2.34
CA SER A 488 1.49 -32.50 1.64
C SER A 488 1.35 -32.17 0.15
N GLU A 489 1.73 -33.13 -0.71
CA GLU A 489 1.58 -32.96 -2.15
C GLU A 489 0.12 -32.89 -2.60
N ARG A 490 -0.77 -33.60 -1.89
CA ARG A 490 -2.20 -33.71 -2.21
C ARG A 490 -3.08 -33.09 -1.13
N VAL A 491 -4.24 -32.62 -1.55
CA VAL A 491 -5.28 -32.22 -0.60
C VAL A 491 -5.97 -33.45 -0.06
N LEU A 492 -5.85 -33.71 1.23
CA LEU A 492 -6.43 -34.84 1.95
C LEU A 492 -7.76 -34.44 2.61
N PRO A 493 -8.62 -35.42 2.98
CA PRO A 493 -9.89 -35.14 3.68
C PRO A 493 -9.76 -34.31 4.96
N GLN A 494 -8.68 -34.48 5.73
CA GLN A 494 -8.41 -33.68 6.93
C GLN A 494 -8.23 -32.17 6.61
N HIS A 495 -7.55 -31.84 5.51
CA HIS A 495 -7.36 -30.45 5.07
C HIS A 495 -8.69 -29.81 4.65
N LEU A 496 -9.56 -30.60 4.01
CA LEU A 496 -10.92 -30.16 3.66
C LEU A 496 -11.79 -29.96 4.89
N ALA A 497 -11.72 -30.86 5.88
CA ALA A 497 -12.48 -30.73 7.12
C ALA A 497 -12.13 -29.43 7.87
N GLU A 498 -10.83 -29.11 7.97
CA GLU A 498 -10.37 -27.85 8.55
C GLU A 498 -10.87 -26.65 7.72
N ALA A 499 -10.72 -26.68 6.39
CA ALA A 499 -11.15 -25.59 5.51
C ALA A 499 -12.68 -25.35 5.55
N ILE A 500 -13.48 -26.40 5.63
CA ILE A 500 -14.94 -26.32 5.78
C ILE A 500 -15.32 -25.65 7.10
N SER A 501 -14.57 -25.93 8.18
CA SER A 501 -14.83 -25.32 9.48
C SER A 501 -14.70 -23.80 9.50
N TYR A 502 -13.97 -23.23 8.54
CA TYR A 502 -13.81 -21.79 8.37
C TYR A 502 -14.93 -21.10 7.56
N ARG A 503 -16.05 -21.79 7.28
CA ARG A 503 -17.20 -21.24 6.54
C ARG A 503 -18.47 -21.12 7.40
N ASN A 504 -18.34 -20.61 8.61
CA ASN A 504 -19.43 -20.59 9.60
C ASN A 504 -20.57 -19.61 9.28
N LEU A 505 -20.28 -18.48 8.59
CA LEU A 505 -21.29 -17.45 8.24
C LEU A 505 -22.13 -17.80 7.01
N ASP A 506 -21.70 -18.74 6.19
CA ASP A 506 -22.44 -19.15 4.99
C ASP A 506 -23.66 -20.00 5.32
N ARG A 507 -23.84 -20.36 6.60
CA ARG A 507 -24.99 -21.14 7.05
C ARG A 507 -26.23 -20.27 7.08
N SER A 508 -27.29 -20.71 6.41
CA SER A 508 -28.61 -20.04 6.36
C SER A 508 -29.22 -19.75 7.74
N ASP A 509 -28.78 -20.49 8.76
CA ASP A 509 -29.37 -20.52 10.11
C ASP A 509 -28.56 -19.74 11.16
N TRP A 510 -27.64 -18.87 10.75
CA TRP A 510 -26.83 -18.09 11.70
C TRP A 510 -27.69 -17.38 12.76
N ALA A 511 -28.82 -16.79 12.33
CA ALA A 511 -29.74 -16.06 13.21
C ALA A 511 -30.72 -16.97 13.99
N GLU A 512 -30.87 -18.23 13.62
CA GLU A 512 -31.86 -19.17 14.21
C GLU A 512 -31.28 -20.02 15.36
N ARG A 513 -29.96 -20.09 15.53
CA ARG A 513 -29.30 -20.94 16.53
C ARG A 513 -29.49 -20.50 17.99
N GLY A 514 -30.00 -19.29 18.25
CA GLY A 514 -30.19 -18.76 19.59
C GLY A 514 -31.54 -19.08 20.23
N GLY A 515 -32.30 -20.04 19.71
CA GLY A 515 -33.65 -20.39 20.16
C GLY A 515 -33.83 -21.80 20.77
N ALA A 516 -32.74 -22.45 21.20
CA ALA A 516 -32.83 -23.75 21.85
C ALA A 516 -32.30 -23.71 23.29
#